data_782f4ca4da53aa63ceecf7e11364dce5
#
_entry.id   782f4ca4da53aa63ceecf7e11364dce5
#
_cell.length_a   1.000
_cell.length_b   1.000
_cell.length_c   1.000
_cell.angle_alpha   90.00
_cell.angle_beta   90.00
_cell.angle_gamma   90.00
#
_symmetry.space_group_name_H-M   'P 1'
#
loop_
_entity.id
_entity.type
_entity.pdbx_description
1 polymer ?
#
loop_
_entity_poly.entity_id
_entity_poly.type
_entity_poly.pdbx_seq_one_letter_code
_entity_poly.pdbx_strand_id
1 'polypeptide(L)'
;MRRVSQIAAGIVLFHVVDGVRRYLLVRSALTRRPIWEFPKGGVEAGETDEIAAERELQEEAGVRVGDYRVLDGFREEERYVFTQGKGEGRVLIVKRVVYFLAESHTDAVTISHEAEAFRWAPYDEAHRLLRFPGKRAVLERAEALLARTAPPQAAAQESPSPVAPLTG
;
A
#
# COMPACT_ATOMS: atom_id res chain seq x y z
N MET A 1 -10.85 -28.52 -15.46
CA MET A 1 -11.16 -27.53 -14.40
C MET A 1 -11.38 -26.18 -15.06
N ARG A 2 -12.49 -25.57 -14.76
CA ARG A 2 -12.82 -24.24 -15.28
C ARG A 2 -11.83 -23.20 -14.78
N ARG A 3 -11.40 -22.29 -15.63
CA ARG A 3 -10.52 -21.16 -15.30
C ARG A 3 -11.31 -19.85 -15.33
N VAL A 4 -11.15 -19.04 -14.31
CA VAL A 4 -11.77 -17.71 -14.19
C VAL A 4 -10.69 -16.67 -13.93
N SER A 5 -10.71 -15.59 -14.69
CA SER A 5 -9.83 -14.45 -14.48
C SER A 5 -10.54 -13.39 -13.63
N GLN A 6 -9.85 -12.87 -12.63
CA GLN A 6 -10.33 -11.79 -11.79
C GLN A 6 -9.35 -10.61 -11.82
N ILE A 7 -9.88 -9.40 -11.86
CA ILE A 7 -9.10 -8.17 -11.80
C ILE A 7 -9.47 -7.43 -10.53
N ALA A 8 -8.47 -7.01 -9.80
CA ALA A 8 -8.60 -6.15 -8.63
C ALA A 8 -7.67 -4.95 -8.76
N ALA A 9 -7.94 -3.91 -8.01
CA ALA A 9 -7.10 -2.73 -7.93
C ALA A 9 -6.97 -2.28 -6.49
N GLY A 10 -5.84 -1.66 -6.16
CA GLY A 10 -5.56 -1.17 -4.83
C GLY A 10 -4.57 -0.01 -4.82
N ILE A 11 -4.36 0.53 -3.65
CA ILE A 11 -3.43 1.64 -3.42
C ILE A 11 -2.41 1.23 -2.37
N VAL A 12 -1.14 1.40 -2.71
CA VAL A 12 -0.05 1.44 -1.75
C VAL A 12 -0.07 2.85 -1.16
N LEU A 13 -0.67 2.98 0.01
CA LEU A 13 -0.81 4.26 0.70
C LEU A 13 0.29 4.41 1.74
N PHE A 14 1.00 5.53 1.72
CA PHE A 14 1.98 5.85 2.74
C PHE A 14 1.70 7.20 3.38
N HIS A 15 2.17 7.36 4.61
CA HIS A 15 2.11 8.58 5.38
C HIS A 15 3.47 8.81 6.05
N VAL A 16 3.93 10.05 6.06
CA VAL A 16 5.22 10.42 6.63
C VAL A 16 5.00 11.06 8.00
N VAL A 17 5.60 10.48 9.02
CA VAL A 17 5.57 10.99 10.40
C VAL A 17 7.01 11.05 10.92
N ASP A 18 7.44 12.21 11.38
CA ASP A 18 8.80 12.42 11.90
C ASP A 18 9.90 11.93 10.94
N GLY A 19 9.71 12.18 9.64
CA GLY A 19 10.64 11.77 8.58
C GLY A 19 10.60 10.28 8.23
N VAL A 20 9.76 9.50 8.88
CA VAL A 20 9.60 8.06 8.63
C VAL A 20 8.37 7.80 7.77
N ARG A 21 8.58 7.14 6.64
CA ARG A 21 7.53 6.68 5.75
C ARG A 21 6.91 5.40 6.30
N ARG A 22 5.58 5.42 6.49
CA ARG A 22 4.81 4.28 6.99
C ARG A 22 3.76 3.90 5.96
N TYR A 23 3.62 2.61 5.69
CA TYR A 23 2.68 2.06 4.72
C TYR A 23 1.45 1.50 5.41
N LEU A 24 0.27 1.78 4.85
CA LEU A 24 -0.99 1.23 5.36
C LEU A 24 -1.16 -0.22 4.92
N LEU A 25 -1.27 -1.09 5.89
CA LEU A 25 -1.66 -2.48 5.69
C LEU A 25 -2.94 -2.77 6.46
N VAL A 26 -3.79 -3.61 5.88
CA VAL A 26 -5.00 -4.14 6.50
C VAL A 26 -4.89 -5.65 6.64
N ARG A 27 -5.42 -6.19 7.72
CA ARG A 27 -5.46 -7.64 7.95
C ARG A 27 -6.86 -8.15 7.63
N SER A 28 -6.96 -9.03 6.65
CA SER A 28 -8.23 -9.60 6.22
C SER A 28 -8.84 -10.50 7.29
N ALA A 29 -10.14 -10.30 7.56
CA ALA A 29 -10.95 -11.18 8.40
C ALA A 29 -11.58 -12.34 7.60
N LEU A 30 -11.55 -12.27 6.27
CA LEU A 30 -12.21 -13.23 5.37
C LEU A 30 -11.36 -14.46 5.07
N THR A 31 -10.10 -14.45 5.43
CA THR A 31 -9.16 -15.55 5.18
C THR A 31 -9.06 -16.45 6.41
N ARG A 32 -8.90 -17.75 6.16
CA ARG A 32 -8.73 -18.76 7.22
C ARG A 32 -7.47 -18.53 8.07
N ARG A 33 -6.44 -17.90 7.48
CA ARG A 33 -5.25 -17.42 8.18
C ARG A 33 -5.15 -15.91 7.97
N PRO A 34 -4.89 -15.13 9.01
CA PRO A 34 -4.74 -13.68 8.87
C PRO A 34 -3.65 -13.33 7.84
N ILE A 35 -4.03 -12.54 6.86
CA ILE A 35 -3.14 -12.07 5.81
C ILE A 35 -3.11 -10.54 5.84
N TRP A 36 -1.92 -9.97 5.92
CA TRP A 36 -1.70 -8.54 5.75
C TRP A 36 -1.59 -8.19 4.27
N GLU A 37 -2.31 -7.17 3.86
CA GLU A 37 -2.42 -6.75 2.47
C GLU A 37 -2.48 -5.22 2.37
N PHE A 38 -2.21 -4.69 1.18
CA PHE A 38 -2.62 -3.34 0.83
C PHE A 38 -4.15 -3.29 0.66
N PRO A 39 -4.81 -2.15 0.96
CA PRO A 39 -6.21 -1.96 0.63
C PRO A 39 -6.45 -2.18 -0.86
N LYS A 40 -7.33 -3.10 -1.21
CA LYS A 40 -7.64 -3.50 -2.58
C LYS A 40 -8.96 -4.25 -2.67
N GLY A 41 -9.51 -4.31 -3.86
CA GLY A 41 -10.67 -5.14 -4.14
C GLY A 41 -11.00 -5.23 -5.61
N GLY A 42 -12.07 -5.94 -5.93
CA GLY A 42 -12.48 -6.22 -7.29
C GLY A 42 -12.85 -4.98 -8.09
N VAL A 43 -12.41 -4.93 -9.35
CA VAL A 43 -12.85 -3.93 -10.32
C VAL A 43 -14.26 -4.28 -10.77
N GLU A 44 -15.19 -3.37 -10.61
CA GLU A 44 -16.59 -3.53 -11.03
C GLU A 44 -16.79 -3.13 -12.49
N ALA A 45 -17.90 -3.58 -13.08
CA ALA A 45 -18.22 -3.26 -14.45
C ALA A 45 -18.33 -1.73 -14.65
N GLY A 46 -17.64 -1.22 -15.68
CA GLY A 46 -17.62 0.22 -16.00
C GLY A 46 -16.60 1.04 -15.21
N GLU A 47 -15.94 0.46 -14.22
CA GLU A 47 -14.85 1.14 -13.51
C GLU A 47 -13.52 1.02 -14.25
N THR A 48 -12.70 2.07 -14.16
CA THR A 48 -11.26 1.96 -14.44
C THR A 48 -10.55 1.35 -13.22
N ASP A 49 -9.33 0.88 -13.41
CA ASP A 49 -8.51 0.35 -12.31
C ASP A 49 -8.30 1.43 -11.23
N GLU A 50 -8.10 2.70 -11.64
CA GLU A 50 -7.93 3.84 -10.74
C GLU A 50 -9.17 4.10 -9.88
N ILE A 51 -10.34 4.14 -10.50
CA ILE A 51 -11.62 4.36 -9.79
C ILE A 51 -11.88 3.23 -8.80
N ALA A 52 -11.65 1.98 -9.21
CA ALA A 52 -11.79 0.83 -8.33
C ALA A 52 -10.83 0.90 -7.13
N ALA A 53 -9.58 1.27 -7.35
CA ALA A 53 -8.58 1.40 -6.29
C ALA A 53 -8.97 2.48 -5.27
N GLU A 54 -9.47 3.62 -5.73
CA GLU A 54 -9.95 4.71 -4.86
C GLU A 54 -11.20 4.31 -4.06
N ARG A 55 -12.15 3.65 -4.71
CA ARG A 55 -13.35 3.13 -4.06
C ARG A 55 -12.99 2.11 -2.97
N GLU A 56 -12.12 1.17 -3.27
CA GLU A 56 -11.69 0.13 -2.33
C GLU A 56 -10.93 0.72 -1.14
N LEU A 57 -10.09 1.72 -1.34
CA LEU A 57 -9.41 2.42 -0.25
C LEU A 57 -10.42 3.08 0.71
N GLN A 58 -11.45 3.70 0.17
CA GLN A 58 -12.51 4.29 0.98
C GLN A 58 -13.33 3.23 1.72
N GLU A 59 -13.71 2.14 1.05
CA GLU A 59 -14.50 1.06 1.65
C GLU A 59 -13.71 0.31 2.73
N GLU A 60 -12.47 -0.06 2.47
CA GLU A 60 -11.66 -0.87 3.40
C GLU A 60 -11.01 -0.08 4.52
N ALA A 61 -10.64 1.17 4.29
CA ALA A 61 -9.86 1.98 5.24
C ALA A 61 -10.46 3.34 5.58
N GLY A 62 -11.58 3.73 4.97
CA GLY A 62 -12.24 5.01 5.23
C GLY A 62 -11.45 6.23 4.75
N VAL A 63 -10.43 6.05 3.94
CA VAL A 63 -9.61 7.13 3.39
C VAL A 63 -10.22 7.58 2.06
N ARG A 64 -10.59 8.86 1.98
CA ARG A 64 -11.36 9.41 0.87
C ARG A 64 -10.48 10.19 -0.10
N VAL A 65 -10.95 10.33 -1.32
CA VAL A 65 -10.39 11.28 -2.29
C VAL A 65 -10.35 12.67 -1.65
N GLY A 66 -9.18 13.32 -1.69
CA GLY A 66 -8.91 14.58 -0.99
C GLY A 66 -8.05 14.41 0.27
N ASP A 67 -8.06 13.23 0.89
CA ASP A 67 -7.20 12.92 2.04
C ASP A 67 -5.81 12.42 1.62
N TYR A 68 -5.61 12.18 0.34
CA TYR A 68 -4.35 11.69 -0.23
C TYR A 68 -4.10 12.25 -1.62
N ARG A 69 -2.85 12.16 -2.05
CA ARG A 69 -2.39 12.53 -3.38
C ARG A 69 -1.80 11.32 -4.08
N VAL A 70 -2.35 10.94 -5.23
CA VAL A 70 -1.80 9.88 -6.07
C VAL A 70 -0.51 10.38 -6.75
N LEU A 71 0.54 9.59 -6.70
CA LEU A 71 1.80 9.88 -7.36
C LEU A 71 1.78 9.35 -8.80
N ASP A 72 2.24 10.17 -9.73
CA ASP A 72 2.39 9.76 -11.11
C ASP A 72 3.55 8.76 -11.29
N GLY A 73 3.43 7.93 -12.33
CA GLY A 73 4.51 7.04 -12.73
C GLY A 73 4.61 5.73 -11.97
N PHE A 74 3.64 5.42 -11.09
CA PHE A 74 3.58 4.14 -10.42
C PHE A 74 2.32 3.39 -10.81
N ARG A 75 2.50 2.25 -11.46
CA ARG A 75 1.46 1.26 -11.77
C ARG A 75 2.12 -0.11 -11.80
N GLU A 76 1.89 -0.90 -10.76
CA GLU A 76 2.52 -2.21 -10.61
C GLU A 76 1.49 -3.32 -10.50
N GLU A 77 1.81 -4.49 -10.97
CA GLU A 77 0.92 -5.63 -10.97
C GLU A 77 1.45 -6.77 -10.10
N GLU A 78 0.53 -7.42 -9.41
CA GLU A 78 0.73 -8.71 -8.78
C GLU A 78 -0.18 -9.73 -9.46
N ARG A 79 0.35 -10.91 -9.76
CA ARG A 79 -0.43 -12.02 -10.33
C ARG A 79 -0.25 -13.26 -9.46
N TYR A 80 -1.36 -13.89 -9.15
CA TYR A 80 -1.34 -15.17 -8.44
C TYR A 80 -2.51 -16.05 -8.85
N VAL A 81 -2.36 -17.33 -8.56
CA VAL A 81 -3.31 -18.36 -8.94
C VAL A 81 -3.70 -19.16 -7.71
N PHE A 82 -4.98 -19.42 -7.55
CA PHE A 82 -5.49 -20.27 -6.48
C PHE A 82 -6.71 -21.03 -6.96
N THR A 83 -7.11 -22.04 -6.20
CA THR A 83 -8.32 -22.81 -6.49
C THR A 83 -9.42 -22.48 -5.49
N GLN A 84 -10.64 -22.36 -5.99
CA GLN A 84 -11.82 -22.11 -5.19
C GLN A 84 -12.88 -23.20 -5.46
N GLY A 85 -13.65 -23.56 -4.43
CA GLY A 85 -14.65 -24.61 -4.51
C GLY A 85 -14.12 -25.99 -4.14
N LYS A 86 -15.01 -26.98 -4.15
CA LYS A 86 -14.71 -28.39 -3.82
C LYS A 86 -15.22 -29.33 -4.90
N GLY A 87 -14.57 -30.49 -5.04
CA GLY A 87 -14.99 -31.54 -5.97
C GLY A 87 -15.02 -31.07 -7.44
N GLU A 88 -16.05 -31.47 -8.18
CA GLU A 88 -16.24 -31.12 -9.59
C GLU A 88 -16.52 -29.62 -9.83
N GLY A 89 -16.99 -28.90 -8.79
CA GLY A 89 -17.19 -27.45 -8.82
C GLY A 89 -15.92 -26.62 -8.60
N ARG A 90 -14.76 -27.24 -8.58
CA ARG A 90 -13.47 -26.61 -8.36
C ARG A 90 -13.08 -25.72 -9.55
N VAL A 91 -12.76 -24.46 -9.27
CA VAL A 91 -12.41 -23.46 -10.27
C VAL A 91 -10.98 -22.96 -10.02
N LEU A 92 -10.21 -22.84 -11.10
CA LEU A 92 -8.91 -22.20 -11.05
C LEU A 92 -9.10 -20.68 -11.23
N ILE A 93 -8.75 -19.91 -10.21
CA ILE A 93 -8.79 -18.45 -10.25
C ILE A 93 -7.42 -17.92 -10.61
N VAL A 94 -7.35 -17.11 -11.64
CA VAL A 94 -6.16 -16.33 -12.00
C VAL A 94 -6.46 -14.88 -11.65
N LYS A 95 -5.81 -14.36 -10.62
CA LYS A 95 -6.04 -13.01 -10.13
C LYS A 95 -4.90 -12.09 -10.53
N ARG A 96 -5.25 -10.93 -11.07
CA ARG A 96 -4.37 -9.81 -11.36
C ARG A 96 -4.78 -8.63 -10.50
N VAL A 97 -3.85 -8.08 -9.74
CA VAL A 97 -4.07 -6.89 -8.93
C VAL A 97 -3.19 -5.78 -9.44
N VAL A 98 -3.79 -4.63 -9.71
CA VAL A 98 -3.08 -3.41 -10.14
C VAL A 98 -2.99 -2.47 -8.94
N TYR A 99 -1.78 -1.98 -8.64
CA TYR A 99 -1.53 -1.07 -7.53
C TYR A 99 -1.06 0.29 -8.03
N PHE A 100 -1.63 1.33 -7.42
CA PHE A 100 -1.20 2.71 -7.51
C PHE A 100 -0.50 3.11 -6.20
N LEU A 101 0.21 4.23 -6.22
CA LEU A 101 0.95 4.76 -5.07
C LEU A 101 0.38 6.12 -4.68
N ALA A 102 0.11 6.33 -3.41
CA ALA A 102 -0.41 7.61 -2.92
C ALA A 102 0.16 7.98 -1.55
N GLU A 103 0.31 9.28 -1.34
CA GLU A 103 0.69 9.88 -0.07
C GLU A 103 -0.55 10.38 0.68
N SER A 104 -0.76 9.87 1.87
CA SER A 104 -1.85 10.29 2.74
C SER A 104 -1.49 11.55 3.53
N HIS A 105 -2.45 12.46 3.66
CA HIS A 105 -2.34 13.65 4.51
C HIS A 105 -2.81 13.39 5.94
N THR A 106 -3.33 12.21 6.22
CA THR A 106 -3.86 11.80 7.52
C THR A 106 -3.46 10.36 7.85
N ASP A 107 -3.40 10.04 9.14
CA ASP A 107 -3.25 8.68 9.63
C ASP A 107 -4.59 8.04 10.08
N ALA A 108 -5.69 8.80 9.97
CA ALA A 108 -7.01 8.31 10.35
C ALA A 108 -7.49 7.20 9.42
N VAL A 109 -7.81 6.05 10.02
CA VAL A 109 -8.29 4.85 9.33
C VAL A 109 -9.53 4.32 10.04
N THR A 110 -10.56 4.02 9.26
CA THR A 110 -11.74 3.30 9.73
C THR A 110 -11.88 2.04 8.90
N ILE A 111 -11.53 0.90 9.47
CA ILE A 111 -11.61 -0.39 8.78
C ILE A 111 -13.05 -0.88 8.63
N SER A 112 -13.32 -1.58 7.52
CA SER A 112 -14.59 -2.25 7.29
C SER A 112 -14.70 -3.55 8.09
N HIS A 113 -15.88 -4.17 8.07
CA HIS A 113 -16.10 -5.49 8.69
C HIS A 113 -15.29 -6.63 8.01
N GLU A 114 -14.77 -6.41 6.82
CA GLU A 114 -13.92 -7.37 6.09
C GLU A 114 -12.47 -7.39 6.59
N ALA A 115 -12.09 -6.40 7.39
CA ALA A 115 -10.78 -6.31 8.01
C ALA A 115 -10.91 -6.42 9.54
N GLU A 116 -9.97 -7.08 10.19
CA GLU A 116 -9.93 -7.21 11.65
C GLU A 116 -8.89 -6.29 12.31
N ALA A 117 -7.95 -5.75 11.53
CA ALA A 117 -6.93 -4.82 12.00
C ALA A 117 -6.33 -4.01 10.85
N PHE A 118 -5.73 -2.88 11.19
CA PHE A 118 -4.88 -2.11 10.28
C PHE A 118 -3.58 -1.73 10.97
N ARG A 119 -2.58 -1.36 10.18
CA ARG A 119 -1.29 -0.90 10.69
C ARG A 119 -0.61 0.05 9.71
N TRP A 120 -0.08 1.14 10.25
CA TRP A 120 0.88 1.99 9.57
C TRP A 120 2.29 1.48 9.90
N ALA A 121 2.90 0.75 8.98
CA ALA A 121 4.16 0.06 9.20
C ALA A 121 5.29 0.73 8.43
N PRO A 122 6.45 1.01 9.07
CA PRO A 122 7.65 1.38 8.33
C PRO A 122 8.05 0.26 7.39
N TYR A 123 8.88 0.57 6.39
CA TYR A 123 9.21 -0.34 5.30
C TYR A 123 9.62 -1.75 5.75
N ASP A 124 10.55 -1.87 6.67
CA ASP A 124 11.05 -3.19 7.12
C ASP A 124 9.96 -4.04 7.77
N GLU A 125 9.10 -3.42 8.56
CA GLU A 125 7.98 -4.10 9.18
C GLU A 125 6.92 -4.47 8.14
N ALA A 126 6.55 -3.56 7.23
CA ALA A 126 5.61 -3.83 6.15
C ALA A 126 6.09 -4.99 5.29
N HIS A 127 7.37 -5.01 4.94
CA HIS A 127 7.99 -6.09 4.18
C HIS A 127 7.89 -7.46 4.88
N ARG A 128 8.06 -7.49 6.21
CA ARG A 128 7.89 -8.73 6.98
C ARG A 128 6.44 -9.18 7.06
N LEU A 129 5.51 -8.25 7.24
CA LEU A 129 4.07 -8.56 7.36
C LEU A 129 3.50 -9.07 6.04
N LEU A 130 3.97 -8.56 4.92
CA LEU A 130 3.60 -9.01 3.58
C LEU A 130 4.32 -10.33 3.26
N ARG A 131 3.67 -11.46 3.51
CA ARG A 131 4.29 -12.79 3.37
C ARG A 131 4.50 -13.23 1.92
N PHE A 132 3.71 -12.70 0.98
CA PHE A 132 3.73 -13.15 -0.40
C PHE A 132 4.75 -12.36 -1.22
N PRO A 133 5.59 -13.05 -2.01
CA PRO A 133 6.65 -12.41 -2.81
C PRO A 133 6.14 -11.33 -3.76
N GLY A 134 4.96 -11.52 -4.35
CA GLY A 134 4.35 -10.53 -5.24
C GLY A 134 4.03 -9.21 -4.54
N LYS A 135 3.49 -9.25 -3.33
CA LYS A 135 3.20 -8.06 -2.53
C LYS A 135 4.48 -7.36 -2.07
N ARG A 136 5.49 -8.13 -1.67
CA ARG A 136 6.80 -7.60 -1.31
C ARG A 136 7.45 -6.89 -2.48
N ALA A 137 7.37 -7.45 -3.68
CA ALA A 137 7.91 -6.85 -4.89
C ALA A 137 7.24 -5.50 -5.20
N VAL A 138 5.93 -5.39 -5.02
CA VAL A 138 5.20 -4.12 -5.17
C VAL A 138 5.69 -3.08 -4.16
N LEU A 139 5.83 -3.46 -2.89
CA LEU A 139 6.37 -2.59 -1.84
C LEU A 139 7.79 -2.12 -2.15
N GLU A 140 8.65 -3.03 -2.58
CA GLU A 140 10.05 -2.73 -2.96
C GLU A 140 10.13 -1.71 -4.09
N ARG A 141 9.26 -1.82 -5.11
CA ARG A 141 9.19 -0.86 -6.22
C ARG A 141 8.67 0.49 -5.77
N ALA A 142 7.68 0.52 -4.88
CA ALA A 142 7.18 1.76 -4.28
C ALA A 142 8.28 2.49 -3.51
N GLU A 143 8.99 1.77 -2.63
CA GLU A 143 10.09 2.33 -1.85
C GLU A 143 11.24 2.82 -2.76
N ALA A 144 11.58 2.08 -3.80
CA ALA A 144 12.60 2.48 -4.76
C ALA A 144 12.23 3.77 -5.51
N LEU A 145 10.97 3.91 -5.93
CA LEU A 145 10.49 5.14 -6.57
C LEU A 145 10.55 6.33 -5.60
N LEU A 146 10.07 6.15 -4.38
CA LEU A 146 10.04 7.20 -3.36
C LEU A 146 11.45 7.63 -2.92
N ALA A 147 12.40 6.71 -2.84
CA ALA A 147 13.79 7.01 -2.54
C ALA A 147 14.45 7.87 -3.64
N ARG A 148 14.09 7.66 -4.91
CA ARG A 148 14.62 8.44 -6.05
C ARG A 148 13.99 9.83 -6.14
N THR A 149 12.74 10.01 -5.70
CA THR A 149 11.98 11.25 -5.79
C THR A 149 12.03 12.08 -4.50
N ALA A 150 12.59 11.53 -3.42
CA ALA A 150 12.79 12.27 -2.18
C ALA A 150 13.70 13.48 -2.45
N PRO A 151 13.36 14.69 -1.92
CA PRO A 151 14.28 15.83 -2.02
C PRO A 151 15.59 15.44 -1.32
N PRO A 152 16.76 15.90 -1.86
CA PRO A 152 18.02 15.66 -1.18
C PRO A 152 17.89 16.20 0.25
N GLN A 153 18.26 15.38 1.24
CA GLN A 153 18.29 15.84 2.63
C GLN A 153 19.15 17.11 2.65
N ALA A 154 18.57 18.24 3.11
CA ALA A 154 19.34 19.44 3.34
C ALA A 154 20.51 19.02 4.24
N ALA A 155 21.74 19.19 3.75
CA ALA A 155 22.93 18.97 4.57
C ALA A 155 22.72 19.73 5.87
N ALA A 156 22.87 19.04 6.99
CA ALA A 156 22.78 19.67 8.29
C ALA A 156 23.68 20.90 8.25
N GLN A 157 23.09 22.08 8.32
CA GLN A 157 23.85 23.31 8.44
C GLN A 157 24.55 23.19 9.79
N GLU A 158 25.85 22.90 9.76
CA GLU A 158 26.70 23.11 10.90
C GLU A 158 26.56 24.59 11.29
N SER A 159 25.89 24.82 12.38
CA SER A 159 25.87 26.14 12.98
C SER A 159 27.32 26.51 13.30
N PRO A 160 27.82 27.66 12.85
CA PRO A 160 29.16 28.08 13.20
C PRO A 160 29.23 28.23 14.72
N SER A 161 30.18 27.55 15.34
CA SER A 161 30.46 27.69 16.76
C SER A 161 30.69 29.16 17.08
N PRO A 162 30.14 29.72 18.17
CA PRO A 162 30.38 31.05 18.58
C PRO A 162 31.89 31.26 18.89
N VAL A 163 32.52 32.17 18.18
CA VAL A 163 33.89 32.60 18.48
C VAL A 163 33.87 33.28 19.83
N ALA A 164 34.63 32.73 20.78
CA ALA A 164 34.83 33.36 22.09
C ALA A 164 35.52 34.72 21.93
N PRO A 165 35.08 35.77 22.63
CA PRO A 165 35.76 37.06 22.58
C PRO A 165 37.15 36.96 23.21
N LEU A 166 38.16 37.42 22.49
CA LEU A 166 39.49 37.65 23.03
C LEU A 166 39.44 38.82 24.01
N THR A 167 39.55 38.53 25.29
CA THR A 167 39.85 39.55 26.29
C THR A 167 41.32 39.86 26.22
N GLY A 168 41.63 41.11 25.79
CA GLY A 168 42.91 41.73 25.95
C GLY A 168 42.88 42.65 27.15
#